data_1e393893060fb441a1cd4dffdd8b7d30
#
_entry.id   1e393893060fb441a1cd4dffdd8b7d30
#
_cell.length_a   1.000
_cell.length_b   1.000
_cell.length_c   1.000
_cell.angle_alpha   90.00
_cell.angle_beta   90.00
_cell.angle_gamma   90.00
#
_symmetry.space_group_name_H-M   'P 1'
#
loop_
_entity.id
_entity.type
_entity.pdbx_description
1 polymer ?
#
loop_
_entity_poly.entity_id
_entity_poly.type
_entity_poly.pdbx_seq_one_letter_code
_entity_poly.pdbx_strand_id
1 'polypeptide(L)'
;MRKFVLVILAFAALSASADNVVKEQTDAAVSAKVISMPKTEWLPSYSKVVVEGAVNVVFKHAESSESLKIIYDQKGATTSRFRAGVDKKGVLSISERTLSKEHTTVTEVTVWYNNLESITVDGSTVLFENEVESKLLDIKVKSKATLTLNIEAMDALVECTGKSYLQIGGQSRYFTLAISTANMSGFDLQTVASNIDASHDAEVRLSVSERLEAITSTSAKIYYKGEPAILRTKNSLFGGEIAAVN
;
A
#
# COMPACT_ATOMS: atom_id res chain seq x y z
N MET A 1 -1.67 0.76 30.22
CA MET A 1 -1.68 -0.70 30.07
C MET A 1 -2.80 -1.06 29.07
N ARG A 2 -2.49 -1.13 27.79
CA ARG A 2 -3.44 -1.57 26.75
C ARG A 2 -3.06 -2.98 26.31
N LYS A 3 -4.00 -3.90 26.50
CA LYS A 3 -3.85 -5.33 26.23
C LYS A 3 -3.99 -5.56 24.71
N PHE A 4 -2.95 -6.10 24.08
CA PHE A 4 -3.02 -6.65 22.74
C PHE A 4 -3.79 -7.97 22.76
N VAL A 5 -4.84 -8.09 21.96
CA VAL A 5 -5.55 -9.34 21.72
C VAL A 5 -4.93 -10.01 20.49
N LEU A 6 -4.24 -11.11 20.74
CA LEU A 6 -3.69 -11.98 19.70
C LEU A 6 -4.82 -12.93 19.25
N VAL A 7 -5.27 -12.80 17.99
CA VAL A 7 -6.21 -13.75 17.41
C VAL A 7 -5.42 -14.87 16.73
N ILE A 8 -5.40 -16.05 17.39
CA ILE A 8 -4.87 -17.29 16.81
C ILE A 8 -6.04 -18.01 16.16
N LEU A 9 -6.01 -18.15 14.83
CA LEU A 9 -6.94 -19.02 14.10
C LEU A 9 -6.41 -20.46 14.12
N ALA A 10 -7.07 -21.31 14.89
CA ALA A 10 -6.83 -22.74 14.89
C ALA A 10 -7.68 -23.40 13.78
N PHE A 11 -7.05 -24.09 12.85
CA PHE A 11 -7.73 -25.00 11.93
C PHE A 11 -7.92 -26.36 12.60
N ALA A 12 -9.19 -26.74 12.77
CA ALA A 12 -9.56 -28.07 13.22
C ALA A 12 -9.54 -29.06 12.04
N ALA A 13 -8.80 -30.14 12.19
CA ALA A 13 -8.80 -31.26 11.28
C ALA A 13 -10.00 -32.19 11.57
N LEU A 14 -10.78 -32.49 10.56
CA LEU A 14 -11.77 -33.57 10.60
C LEU A 14 -11.13 -34.85 10.05
N SER A 15 -11.06 -35.88 10.89
CA SER A 15 -10.67 -37.24 10.52
C SER A 15 -11.88 -38.02 10.00
N ALA A 16 -11.75 -38.68 8.87
CA ALA A 16 -12.58 -39.80 8.48
C ALA A 16 -11.69 -40.91 7.93
N SER A 17 -11.73 -42.03 8.58
CA SER A 17 -11.07 -43.29 8.26
C SER A 17 -11.87 -44.10 7.19
N ALA A 18 -11.19 -44.72 6.25
CA ALA A 18 -11.57 -46.00 5.69
C ALA A 18 -10.40 -46.67 4.95
N ASP A 19 -10.15 -47.92 5.31
CA ASP A 19 -9.16 -48.84 4.77
C ASP A 19 -9.27 -49.10 3.26
N ASN A 20 -8.13 -49.20 2.52
CA ASN A 20 -7.71 -50.45 1.88
C ASN A 20 -6.45 -50.29 1.02
N VAL A 21 -5.42 -51.09 1.37
CA VAL A 21 -4.54 -51.92 0.53
C VAL A 21 -3.67 -51.26 -0.55
N VAL A 22 -2.39 -51.13 -0.17
CA VAL A 22 -1.13 -51.41 -0.92
C VAL A 22 -1.08 -51.08 -2.40
N LYS A 23 -0.29 -50.05 -2.69
CA LYS A 23 0.84 -50.13 -3.62
C LYS A 23 1.86 -49.05 -3.23
N GLU A 24 3.02 -49.51 -2.80
CA GLU A 24 4.24 -48.73 -2.73
C GLU A 24 4.49 -48.11 -4.10
N GLN A 25 4.45 -46.80 -4.15
CA GLN A 25 5.19 -45.99 -5.10
C GLN A 25 5.76 -44.84 -4.32
N THR A 26 7.02 -44.95 -4.02
CA THR A 26 7.92 -43.93 -3.51
C THR A 26 7.99 -42.75 -4.49
N ASP A 27 7.09 -41.82 -4.34
CA ASP A 27 7.29 -40.46 -4.82
C ASP A 27 7.60 -39.59 -3.60
N ALA A 28 8.84 -39.68 -3.17
CA ALA A 28 9.42 -38.66 -2.31
C ALA A 28 9.53 -37.37 -3.13
N ALA A 29 8.43 -36.63 -3.23
CA ALA A 29 8.49 -35.22 -3.53
C ALA A 29 9.28 -34.58 -2.37
N VAL A 30 10.58 -34.50 -2.53
CA VAL A 30 11.44 -33.66 -1.71
C VAL A 30 10.90 -32.26 -1.90
N SER A 31 10.04 -31.83 -0.98
CA SER A 31 9.69 -30.42 -0.82
C SER A 31 11.00 -29.70 -0.58
N ALA A 32 11.57 -29.11 -1.62
CA ALA A 32 12.77 -28.33 -1.55
C ALA A 32 12.50 -27.22 -0.52
N LYS A 33 13.07 -27.36 0.67
CA LYS A 33 13.01 -26.37 1.73
C LYS A 33 13.57 -25.09 1.14
N VAL A 34 12.70 -24.13 0.85
CA VAL A 34 13.12 -22.81 0.36
C VAL A 34 14.09 -22.24 1.40
N ILE A 35 15.37 -22.14 1.04
CA ILE A 35 16.39 -21.59 1.92
C ILE A 35 16.20 -20.07 1.88
N SER A 36 15.64 -19.52 2.95
CA SER A 36 15.57 -18.07 3.17
C SER A 36 16.99 -17.58 3.47
N MET A 37 17.48 -16.63 2.68
CA MET A 37 18.78 -15.97 2.82
C MET A 37 18.59 -14.46 2.67
N PRO A 38 18.13 -13.76 3.72
CA PRO A 38 17.95 -12.31 3.67
C PRO A 38 19.30 -11.62 3.45
N LYS A 39 19.31 -10.67 2.53
CA LYS A 39 20.45 -9.79 2.25
C LYS A 39 20.19 -8.43 2.85
N THR A 40 21.23 -7.82 3.43
CA THR A 40 21.18 -6.48 4.00
C THR A 40 22.09 -5.56 3.21
N GLU A 41 21.58 -4.41 2.79
CA GLU A 41 22.33 -3.36 2.12
C GLU A 41 22.07 -2.01 2.81
N TRP A 42 23.13 -1.22 3.02
CA TRP A 42 23.02 0.14 3.57
C TRP A 42 22.69 1.09 2.43
N LEU A 43 21.80 2.04 2.72
CA LEU A 43 21.32 3.01 1.74
C LEU A 43 21.85 4.41 2.05
N PRO A 44 22.23 5.22 1.06
CA PRO A 44 22.40 6.64 1.24
C PRO A 44 21.06 7.31 1.53
N SER A 45 21.09 8.57 1.97
CA SER A 45 19.88 9.35 2.24
C SER A 45 19.00 9.49 1.02
N TYR A 46 17.69 9.35 1.20
CA TYR A 46 16.67 9.52 0.17
C TYR A 46 15.40 10.13 0.77
N SER A 47 14.62 10.84 -0.05
CA SER A 47 13.33 11.41 0.32
C SER A 47 12.19 10.96 -0.60
N LYS A 48 12.49 10.18 -1.63
CA LYS A 48 11.51 9.70 -2.60
C LYS A 48 11.66 8.20 -2.79
N VAL A 49 10.52 7.53 -2.92
CA VAL A 49 10.46 6.07 -3.08
C VAL A 49 9.64 5.73 -4.30
N VAL A 50 10.14 4.79 -5.10
CA VAL A 50 9.44 4.18 -6.23
C VAL A 50 9.51 2.66 -6.08
N VAL A 51 8.36 2.01 -5.94
CA VAL A 51 8.25 0.55 -5.82
C VAL A 51 7.46 0.02 -7.02
N GLU A 52 8.07 -0.86 -7.81
CA GLU A 52 7.50 -1.38 -9.05
C GLU A 52 7.53 -2.90 -9.14
N GLY A 53 6.48 -3.48 -9.70
CA GLY A 53 6.37 -4.92 -9.97
C GLY A 53 5.85 -5.73 -8.78
N ALA A 54 5.93 -7.05 -8.86
CA ALA A 54 5.33 -7.94 -7.86
C ALA A 54 6.25 -8.13 -6.64
N VAL A 55 6.31 -7.13 -5.77
CA VAL A 55 7.12 -7.15 -4.54
C VAL A 55 6.28 -6.70 -3.33
N ASN A 56 6.54 -7.32 -2.18
CA ASN A 56 5.96 -6.91 -0.89
C ASN A 56 6.99 -6.11 -0.11
N VAL A 57 6.67 -4.88 0.22
CA VAL A 57 7.60 -3.98 0.92
C VAL A 57 6.98 -3.48 2.23
N VAL A 58 7.72 -3.61 3.31
CA VAL A 58 7.40 -3.02 4.61
C VAL A 58 8.39 -1.90 4.89
N PHE A 59 7.87 -0.69 5.10
CA PHE A 59 8.66 0.47 5.50
C PHE A 59 8.60 0.67 7.01
N LYS A 60 9.78 0.94 7.61
CA LYS A 60 9.95 1.21 9.03
C LYS A 60 10.69 2.53 9.22
N HIS A 61 10.26 3.32 10.18
CA HIS A 61 10.97 4.56 10.51
C HIS A 61 12.34 4.25 11.11
N ALA A 62 13.38 4.93 10.62
CA ALA A 62 14.75 4.81 11.14
C ALA A 62 14.97 5.84 12.24
N GLU A 63 15.63 5.44 13.33
CA GLU A 63 15.96 6.34 14.43
C GLU A 63 16.95 7.45 14.02
N SER A 64 17.75 7.22 12.98
CA SER A 64 18.70 8.18 12.43
C SER A 64 18.91 7.96 10.93
N SER A 65 19.44 8.99 10.25
CA SER A 65 19.80 8.90 8.82
C SER A 65 20.96 7.93 8.54
N GLU A 66 21.73 7.56 9.56
CA GLU A 66 22.79 6.55 9.45
C GLU A 66 22.27 5.11 9.55
N SER A 67 20.98 4.95 9.90
CA SER A 67 20.34 3.65 10.04
C SER A 67 19.56 3.22 8.79
N LEU A 68 19.68 3.95 7.69
CA LEU A 68 18.97 3.64 6.44
C LEU A 68 19.53 2.37 5.81
N LYS A 69 18.67 1.38 5.65
CA LYS A 69 19.03 0.08 5.08
C LYS A 69 17.83 -0.57 4.41
N ILE A 70 18.13 -1.54 3.59
CA ILE A 70 17.16 -2.46 2.99
C ILE A 70 17.55 -3.89 3.34
N ILE A 71 16.57 -4.69 3.71
CA ILE A 71 16.72 -6.14 3.88
C ILE A 71 15.74 -6.79 2.92
N TYR A 72 16.18 -7.71 2.09
CA TYR A 72 15.33 -8.42 1.14
C TYR A 72 15.63 -9.91 1.09
N ASP A 73 14.60 -10.71 0.87
CA ASP A 73 14.66 -12.15 0.73
C ASP A 73 13.93 -12.59 -0.55
N GLN A 74 14.71 -13.06 -1.51
CA GLN A 74 14.20 -13.56 -2.78
C GLN A 74 13.69 -15.02 -2.69
N LYS A 75 13.73 -15.62 -1.48
CA LYS A 75 13.25 -16.99 -1.21
C LYS A 75 13.78 -18.04 -2.20
N GLY A 76 15.05 -17.90 -2.60
CA GLY A 76 15.71 -18.81 -3.54
C GLY A 76 15.29 -18.64 -4.99
N ALA A 77 14.58 -17.58 -5.34
CA ALA A 77 14.18 -17.31 -6.72
C ALA A 77 15.39 -16.98 -7.61
N THR A 78 15.69 -17.86 -8.55
CA THR A 78 16.76 -17.66 -9.54
C THR A 78 16.30 -16.95 -10.80
N THR A 79 14.99 -16.83 -10.98
CA THR A 79 14.34 -16.26 -12.19
C THR A 79 13.82 -14.85 -11.98
N SER A 80 13.91 -14.29 -10.78
CA SER A 80 13.53 -12.91 -10.51
C SER A 80 14.70 -11.95 -10.77
N ARG A 81 14.38 -10.75 -11.23
CA ARG A 81 15.32 -9.64 -11.34
C ARG A 81 14.93 -8.56 -10.35
N PHE A 82 15.24 -8.83 -9.10
CA PHE A 82 15.10 -7.82 -8.05
C PHE A 82 16.25 -6.79 -8.16
N ARG A 83 15.88 -5.52 -8.03
CA ARG A 83 16.82 -4.41 -7.97
C ARG A 83 16.36 -3.42 -6.92
N ALA A 84 17.30 -2.93 -6.14
CA ALA A 84 17.07 -1.84 -5.21
C ALA A 84 18.30 -0.91 -5.24
N GLY A 85 18.06 0.40 -5.09
CA GLY A 85 19.15 1.37 -5.04
C GLY A 85 18.64 2.81 -5.03
N VAL A 86 19.48 3.70 -4.52
CA VAL A 86 19.20 5.16 -4.47
C VAL A 86 19.99 5.85 -5.57
N ASP A 87 19.30 6.68 -6.34
CA ASP A 87 19.91 7.48 -7.40
C ASP A 87 20.51 8.80 -6.88
N LYS A 88 21.17 9.54 -7.77
CA LYS A 88 21.79 10.87 -7.46
C LYS A 88 20.78 11.95 -7.07
N LYS A 89 19.48 11.73 -7.31
CA LYS A 89 18.39 12.65 -6.97
C LYS A 89 17.72 12.30 -5.63
N GLY A 90 18.25 11.32 -4.89
CA GLY A 90 17.68 10.84 -3.64
C GLY A 90 16.37 10.05 -3.83
N VAL A 91 16.23 9.32 -4.94
CA VAL A 91 15.11 8.42 -5.20
C VAL A 91 15.54 6.99 -4.93
N LEU A 92 14.93 6.33 -3.94
CA LEU A 92 15.04 4.89 -3.74
C LEU A 92 14.11 4.18 -4.73
N SER A 93 14.68 3.43 -5.64
CA SER A 93 13.93 2.59 -6.58
C SER A 93 14.03 1.12 -6.15
N ILE A 94 12.88 0.46 -5.98
CA ILE A 94 12.78 -0.97 -5.68
C ILE A 94 11.94 -1.57 -6.79
N SER A 95 12.48 -2.55 -7.50
CA SER A 95 11.75 -3.17 -8.60
C SER A 95 12.01 -4.66 -8.68
N GLU A 96 10.97 -5.41 -9.03
CA GLU A 96 11.09 -6.83 -9.34
C GLU A 96 10.40 -7.15 -10.67
N ARG A 97 11.17 -7.77 -11.57
CA ARG A 97 10.67 -8.27 -12.83
C ARG A 97 10.79 -9.78 -12.88
N THR A 98 9.67 -10.46 -12.88
CA THR A 98 9.60 -11.91 -13.00
C THR A 98 9.86 -12.32 -14.45
N LEU A 99 10.79 -13.27 -14.65
CA LEU A 99 11.16 -13.78 -15.98
C LEU A 99 10.37 -15.03 -16.38
N SER A 100 9.72 -15.71 -15.43
CA SER A 100 8.93 -16.91 -15.66
C SER A 100 7.53 -16.80 -15.08
N LYS A 101 6.54 -17.35 -15.77
CA LYS A 101 5.17 -17.46 -15.26
C LYS A 101 5.02 -18.46 -14.11
N GLU A 102 5.99 -19.34 -13.93
CA GLU A 102 6.02 -20.36 -12.88
C GLU A 102 6.52 -19.82 -11.53
N HIS A 103 6.98 -18.59 -11.50
CA HIS A 103 7.47 -17.98 -10.27
C HIS A 103 6.31 -17.56 -9.38
N THR A 104 6.06 -18.32 -8.32
CA THR A 104 4.96 -18.12 -7.37
C THR A 104 5.39 -17.42 -6.08
N THR A 105 6.71 -17.25 -5.85
CA THR A 105 7.22 -16.60 -4.64
C THR A 105 7.41 -15.10 -4.88
N VAL A 106 6.90 -14.29 -3.97
CA VAL A 106 7.06 -12.83 -3.97
C VAL A 106 8.24 -12.46 -3.09
N THR A 107 9.12 -11.60 -3.57
CA THR A 107 10.24 -11.07 -2.78
C THR A 107 9.70 -10.22 -1.63
N GLU A 108 10.14 -10.52 -0.42
CA GLU A 108 9.83 -9.74 0.77
C GLU A 108 10.95 -8.75 1.07
N VAL A 109 10.57 -7.51 1.28
CA VAL A 109 11.51 -6.41 1.46
C VAL A 109 11.15 -5.61 2.70
N THR A 110 12.13 -5.31 3.55
CA THR A 110 11.99 -4.36 4.65
C THR A 110 12.94 -3.20 4.43
N VAL A 111 12.43 -1.97 4.51
CA VAL A 111 13.18 -0.74 4.23
C VAL A 111 13.08 0.20 5.41
N TRP A 112 14.20 0.79 5.81
CA TRP A 112 14.23 1.84 6.81
C TRP A 112 14.32 3.21 6.15
N TYR A 113 13.37 4.10 6.48
CA TYR A 113 13.30 5.47 5.99
C TYR A 113 13.38 6.48 7.15
N ASN A 114 13.74 7.72 6.85
CA ASN A 114 13.71 8.82 7.83
C ASN A 114 12.66 9.86 7.42
N ASN A 115 12.84 10.52 6.30
CA ASN A 115 11.93 11.56 5.83
C ASN A 115 11.50 11.25 4.38
N LEU A 116 10.21 11.37 4.10
CA LEU A 116 9.67 11.11 2.77
C LEU A 116 8.83 12.29 2.27
N GLU A 117 9.07 12.66 1.01
CA GLU A 117 8.33 13.68 0.27
C GLU A 117 7.49 13.07 -0.85
N SER A 118 7.87 11.90 -1.34
CA SER A 118 7.14 11.24 -2.45
C SER A 118 7.19 9.73 -2.34
N ILE A 119 6.03 9.09 -2.55
CA ILE A 119 5.82 7.64 -2.53
C ILE A 119 5.10 7.25 -3.82
N THR A 120 5.72 6.44 -4.65
CA THR A 120 5.10 5.87 -5.85
C THR A 120 5.08 4.35 -5.75
N VAL A 121 3.89 3.75 -5.91
CA VAL A 121 3.70 2.29 -5.87
C VAL A 121 2.99 1.84 -7.13
N ASP A 122 3.62 0.97 -7.89
CA ASP A 122 3.10 0.44 -9.16
C ASP A 122 3.11 -1.10 -9.16
N GLY A 123 1.94 -1.72 -9.09
CA GLY A 123 1.76 -3.17 -9.12
C GLY A 123 2.27 -3.93 -7.89
N SER A 124 2.65 -3.25 -6.82
CA SER A 124 3.26 -3.80 -5.60
C SER A 124 2.32 -3.70 -4.41
N THR A 125 2.64 -4.44 -3.34
CA THR A 125 2.00 -4.28 -2.03
C THR A 125 2.98 -3.62 -1.07
N VAL A 126 2.58 -2.47 -0.51
CA VAL A 126 3.43 -1.65 0.36
C VAL A 126 2.70 -1.32 1.66
N LEU A 127 3.37 -1.52 2.77
CA LEU A 127 2.92 -1.20 4.13
C LEU A 127 3.93 -0.29 4.82
N PHE A 128 3.46 0.79 5.41
CA PHE A 128 4.22 1.60 6.37
C PHE A 128 3.78 1.23 7.79
N GLU A 129 4.72 0.74 8.61
CA GLU A 129 4.42 0.39 10.01
C GLU A 129 4.32 1.62 10.92
N ASN A 130 5.00 2.70 10.55
CA ASN A 130 5.03 3.95 11.30
C ASN A 130 4.34 5.05 10.51
N GLU A 131 3.89 6.07 11.20
CA GLU A 131 3.34 7.27 10.61
C GLU A 131 4.39 8.01 9.77
N VAL A 132 3.99 8.47 8.58
CA VAL A 132 4.85 9.24 7.68
C VAL A 132 4.60 10.73 7.93
N GLU A 133 5.57 11.40 8.55
CA GLU A 133 5.52 12.83 8.80
C GLU A 133 6.12 13.59 7.62
N SER A 134 5.37 14.56 7.08
CA SER A 134 5.84 15.39 5.96
C SER A 134 5.10 16.73 5.90
N LYS A 135 5.80 17.77 5.46
CA LYS A 135 5.12 19.03 5.14
C LYS A 135 4.34 18.95 3.85
N LEU A 136 4.92 18.32 2.84
CA LEU A 136 4.32 18.07 1.54
C LEU A 136 4.59 16.61 1.15
N LEU A 137 3.53 15.83 0.98
CA LEU A 137 3.63 14.42 0.63
C LEU A 137 2.90 14.14 -0.69
N ASP A 138 3.65 13.69 -1.70
CA ASP A 138 3.12 13.25 -3.00
C ASP A 138 3.01 11.72 -3.02
N ILE A 139 1.80 11.18 -3.18
CA ILE A 139 1.52 9.75 -3.18
C ILE A 139 0.91 9.34 -4.52
N LYS A 140 1.50 8.33 -5.18
CA LYS A 140 0.97 7.75 -6.43
C LYS A 140 0.82 6.24 -6.31
N VAL A 141 -0.40 5.75 -6.52
CA VAL A 141 -0.72 4.31 -6.43
C VAL A 141 -1.35 3.85 -7.75
N LYS A 142 -0.70 2.89 -8.41
CA LYS A 142 -1.04 2.52 -9.79
C LYS A 142 -1.12 1.00 -9.99
N SER A 143 -1.73 0.57 -11.09
CA SER A 143 -1.62 -0.79 -11.66
C SER A 143 -1.92 -1.92 -10.66
N LYS A 144 -3.05 -1.87 -9.96
CA LYS A 144 -3.43 -2.87 -8.94
C LYS A 144 -2.53 -2.89 -7.70
N ALA A 145 -1.75 -1.84 -7.48
CA ALA A 145 -0.96 -1.72 -6.27
C ALA A 145 -1.85 -1.59 -5.04
N THR A 146 -1.33 -2.03 -3.90
CA THR A 146 -1.94 -1.81 -2.58
C THR A 146 -0.96 -1.02 -1.73
N LEU A 147 -1.41 0.10 -1.17
CA LEU A 147 -0.64 0.91 -0.26
C LEU A 147 -1.42 1.11 1.05
N THR A 148 -0.77 0.83 2.18
CA THR A 148 -1.32 1.06 3.51
C THR A 148 -0.35 1.94 4.29
N LEU A 149 -0.83 3.10 4.80
CA LEU A 149 -0.02 4.02 5.61
C LEU A 149 -0.88 4.91 6.50
N ASN A 150 -0.24 5.45 7.55
CA ASN A 150 -0.72 6.61 8.29
C ASN A 150 0.17 7.80 7.99
N ILE A 151 -0.42 9.00 7.91
CA ILE A 151 0.30 10.22 7.60
C ILE A 151 0.05 11.32 8.64
N GLU A 152 1.06 12.14 8.89
CA GLU A 152 0.92 13.47 9.47
C GLU A 152 1.47 14.49 8.47
N ALA A 153 0.57 15.17 7.73
CA ALA A 153 0.99 16.05 6.64
C ALA A 153 0.30 17.42 6.69
N MET A 154 1.05 18.49 6.30
CA MET A 154 0.41 19.77 6.04
C MET A 154 -0.39 19.68 4.74
N ASP A 155 0.26 19.25 3.66
CA ASP A 155 -0.32 19.07 2.33
C ASP A 155 -0.06 17.63 1.85
N ALA A 156 -1.11 16.90 1.50
CA ALA A 156 -1.02 15.59 0.87
C ALA A 156 -1.67 15.64 -0.52
N LEU A 157 -0.87 15.31 -1.54
CA LEU A 157 -1.32 15.18 -2.91
C LEU A 157 -1.33 13.70 -3.30
N VAL A 158 -2.49 13.16 -3.66
CA VAL A 158 -2.68 11.73 -3.89
C VAL A 158 -3.26 11.47 -5.28
N GLU A 159 -2.65 10.55 -6.00
CA GLU A 159 -3.12 10.04 -7.29
C GLU A 159 -3.29 8.52 -7.22
N CYS A 160 -4.52 8.01 -7.45
CA CYS A 160 -4.81 6.58 -7.46
C CYS A 160 -5.42 6.16 -8.79
N THR A 161 -4.82 5.17 -9.47
CA THR A 161 -5.28 4.72 -10.79
C THR A 161 -5.14 3.20 -10.99
N GLY A 162 -5.81 2.64 -11.98
CA GLY A 162 -5.53 1.29 -12.47
C GLY A 162 -5.93 0.17 -11.53
N LYS A 163 -7.09 0.23 -10.87
CA LYS A 163 -7.61 -0.75 -9.90
C LYS A 163 -6.73 -0.88 -8.65
N SER A 164 -6.04 0.19 -8.29
CA SER A 164 -5.26 0.24 -7.07
C SER A 164 -6.13 0.40 -5.82
N TYR A 165 -5.55 0.10 -4.68
CA TYR A 165 -6.18 0.26 -3.38
C TYR A 165 -5.27 1.05 -2.44
N LEU A 166 -5.81 2.13 -1.88
CA LEU A 166 -5.14 2.95 -0.88
C LEU A 166 -5.90 2.86 0.45
N GLN A 167 -5.23 2.39 1.49
CA GLN A 167 -5.70 2.53 2.87
C GLN A 167 -4.85 3.59 3.55
N ILE A 168 -5.48 4.68 3.98
CA ILE A 168 -4.79 5.82 4.56
C ILE A 168 -5.47 6.29 5.83
N GLY A 169 -4.68 6.57 6.86
CA GLY A 169 -5.12 7.12 8.15
C GLY A 169 -4.24 8.27 8.61
N GLY A 170 -4.48 8.76 9.84
CA GLY A 170 -3.72 9.86 10.44
C GLY A 170 -4.36 11.22 10.20
N GLN A 171 -3.57 12.25 9.86
CA GLN A 171 -4.09 13.59 9.69
C GLN A 171 -3.42 14.37 8.56
N SER A 172 -4.21 15.22 7.88
CA SER A 172 -3.71 16.16 6.88
C SER A 172 -4.50 17.46 6.93
N ARG A 173 -3.80 18.59 6.87
CA ARG A 173 -4.49 19.87 6.81
C ARG A 173 -5.16 20.09 5.46
N TYR A 174 -4.42 19.88 4.37
CA TYR A 174 -4.90 19.99 3.00
C TYR A 174 -4.71 18.65 2.29
N PHE A 175 -5.80 18.10 1.78
CA PHE A 175 -5.81 16.81 1.11
C PHE A 175 -6.36 16.96 -0.30
N THR A 176 -5.57 16.64 -1.29
CA THR A 176 -5.98 16.66 -2.70
C THR A 176 -5.89 15.25 -3.26
N LEU A 177 -6.99 14.76 -3.82
CA LEU A 177 -7.07 13.42 -4.39
C LEU A 177 -7.60 13.46 -5.83
N ALA A 178 -6.84 12.88 -6.75
CA ALA A 178 -7.31 12.48 -8.07
C ALA A 178 -7.37 10.94 -8.13
N ILE A 179 -8.56 10.38 -8.34
CA ILE A 179 -8.75 8.94 -8.33
C ILE A 179 -9.58 8.44 -9.50
N SER A 180 -9.10 7.40 -10.17
CA SER A 180 -9.76 6.82 -11.33
C SER A 180 -9.61 5.30 -11.35
N THR A 181 -10.72 4.58 -11.44
CA THR A 181 -10.74 3.10 -11.46
C THR A 181 -9.97 2.49 -10.27
N ALA A 182 -10.07 3.10 -9.09
CA ALA A 182 -9.34 2.71 -7.89
C ALA A 182 -10.18 2.95 -6.64
N ASN A 183 -9.77 2.42 -5.50
CA ASN A 183 -10.48 2.57 -4.24
C ASN A 183 -9.59 3.17 -3.16
N MET A 184 -10.17 4.07 -2.35
CA MET A 184 -9.51 4.65 -1.18
C MET A 184 -10.36 4.44 0.07
N SER A 185 -9.76 3.84 1.10
CA SER A 185 -10.30 3.74 2.46
C SER A 185 -9.57 4.72 3.38
N GLY A 186 -10.19 5.84 3.70
CA GLY A 186 -9.59 6.93 4.46
C GLY A 186 -10.51 7.52 5.53
N PHE A 187 -11.46 6.76 6.10
CA PHE A 187 -12.25 7.25 7.24
C PHE A 187 -11.41 7.53 8.49
N ASP A 188 -10.24 6.88 8.59
CA ASP A 188 -9.28 7.10 9.67
C ASP A 188 -8.32 8.27 9.40
N LEU A 189 -8.40 8.89 8.20
CA LEU A 189 -7.67 10.11 7.86
C LEU A 189 -8.52 11.33 8.21
N GLN A 190 -8.08 12.12 9.18
CA GLN A 190 -8.73 13.38 9.55
C GLN A 190 -8.18 14.51 8.67
N THR A 191 -9.05 15.15 7.89
CA THR A 191 -8.66 16.26 7.02
C THR A 191 -9.39 17.55 7.42
N VAL A 192 -8.71 18.70 7.30
CA VAL A 192 -9.34 20.02 7.51
C VAL A 192 -10.03 20.45 6.21
N ALA A 193 -9.31 20.44 5.11
CA ALA A 193 -9.83 20.78 3.80
C ALA A 193 -9.45 19.71 2.76
N SER A 194 -10.45 19.24 2.01
CA SER A 194 -10.25 18.20 0.99
C SER A 194 -10.77 18.65 -0.37
N ASN A 195 -10.01 18.35 -1.41
CA ASN A 195 -10.38 18.51 -2.82
C ASN A 195 -10.28 17.16 -3.52
N ILE A 196 -11.41 16.63 -3.99
CA ILE A 196 -11.51 15.26 -4.52
C ILE A 196 -12.04 15.28 -5.95
N ASP A 197 -11.32 14.67 -6.86
CA ASP A 197 -11.78 14.37 -8.22
C ASP A 197 -11.80 12.85 -8.43
N ALA A 198 -13.01 12.28 -8.48
CA ALA A 198 -13.22 10.84 -8.60
C ALA A 198 -13.93 10.47 -9.89
N SER A 199 -13.42 9.47 -10.60
CA SER A 199 -13.94 9.03 -11.90
C SER A 199 -13.88 7.52 -12.11
N HIS A 200 -14.62 6.99 -13.10
CA HIS A 200 -14.55 5.61 -13.59
C HIS A 200 -14.70 4.54 -12.50
N ASP A 201 -15.87 4.49 -11.86
CA ASP A 201 -16.20 3.53 -10.78
C ASP A 201 -15.27 3.60 -9.55
N ALA A 202 -14.56 4.71 -9.36
CA ALA A 202 -13.75 4.90 -8.17
C ALA A 202 -14.63 5.01 -6.92
N GLU A 203 -14.14 4.46 -5.80
CA GLU A 203 -14.79 4.62 -4.50
C GLU A 203 -13.85 5.28 -3.50
N VAL A 204 -14.32 6.36 -2.88
CA VAL A 204 -13.56 7.16 -1.90
C VAL A 204 -14.30 7.21 -0.59
N ARG A 205 -13.61 6.97 0.51
CA ARG A 205 -14.07 7.16 1.88
C ARG A 205 -13.09 8.07 2.62
N LEU A 206 -13.56 9.16 3.21
CA LEU A 206 -12.71 10.11 3.92
C LEU A 206 -13.45 10.78 5.11
N SER A 207 -12.69 11.43 6.00
CA SER A 207 -13.24 12.28 7.05
C SER A 207 -12.74 13.71 6.86
N VAL A 208 -13.65 14.69 6.92
CA VAL A 208 -13.36 16.10 6.66
C VAL A 208 -14.09 17.01 7.65
N SER A 209 -13.41 18.02 8.18
CA SER A 209 -13.98 18.87 9.23
C SER A 209 -14.48 20.24 8.76
N GLU A 210 -13.77 20.93 7.85
CA GLU A 210 -14.10 22.32 7.53
C GLU A 210 -14.55 22.54 6.09
N ARG A 211 -13.86 21.92 5.10
CA ARG A 211 -14.14 22.17 3.68
C ARG A 211 -14.02 20.91 2.84
N LEU A 212 -15.07 20.59 2.10
CA LEU A 212 -15.06 19.56 1.09
C LEU A 212 -15.45 20.14 -0.29
N GLU A 213 -14.54 20.03 -1.24
CA GLU A 213 -14.81 20.20 -2.67
C GLU A 213 -14.69 18.84 -3.35
N ALA A 214 -15.79 18.34 -3.91
CA ALA A 214 -15.84 16.99 -4.44
C ALA A 214 -16.53 16.96 -5.81
N ILE A 215 -15.87 16.34 -6.76
CA ILE A 215 -16.38 16.12 -8.11
C ILE A 215 -16.42 14.63 -8.38
N THR A 216 -17.56 14.13 -8.87
CA THR A 216 -17.69 12.76 -9.34
C THR A 216 -18.08 12.69 -10.81
N SER A 217 -17.58 11.70 -11.50
CA SER A 217 -17.97 11.38 -12.88
C SER A 217 -17.96 9.85 -13.09
N THR A 218 -18.74 9.38 -14.07
CA THR A 218 -18.70 7.98 -14.54
C THR A 218 -18.81 6.98 -13.40
N SER A 219 -19.95 7.03 -12.67
CA SER A 219 -20.30 6.09 -11.58
C SER A 219 -19.38 6.12 -10.34
N ALA A 220 -18.49 7.10 -10.21
CA ALA A 220 -17.64 7.21 -9.03
C ALA A 220 -18.45 7.58 -7.77
N LYS A 221 -17.98 7.12 -6.61
CA LYS A 221 -18.65 7.33 -5.33
C LYS A 221 -17.72 7.94 -4.31
N ILE A 222 -18.21 8.96 -3.60
CA ILE A 222 -17.50 9.61 -2.50
C ILE A 222 -18.37 9.56 -1.26
N TYR A 223 -17.90 8.89 -0.23
CA TYR A 223 -18.53 8.83 1.08
C TYR A 223 -17.67 9.62 2.08
N TYR A 224 -18.28 10.57 2.77
CA TYR A 224 -17.55 11.39 3.73
C TYR A 224 -18.19 11.39 5.11
N LYS A 225 -17.36 11.51 6.14
CA LYS A 225 -17.72 11.77 7.54
C LYS A 225 -17.35 13.19 7.92
N GLY A 226 -18.10 13.74 8.88
CA GLY A 226 -17.94 15.10 9.39
C GLY A 226 -19.00 16.07 8.87
N GLU A 227 -18.94 17.29 9.39
CA GLU A 227 -19.88 18.38 9.08
C GLU A 227 -19.13 19.60 8.52
N PRO A 228 -18.58 19.52 7.29
CA PRO A 228 -17.80 20.60 6.72
C PRO A 228 -18.65 21.86 6.54
N ALA A 229 -18.19 22.99 7.08
CA ALA A 229 -18.87 24.28 6.95
C ALA A 229 -18.97 24.76 5.48
N ILE A 230 -18.03 24.31 4.65
CA ILE A 230 -18.02 24.59 3.20
C ILE A 230 -18.11 23.26 2.45
N LEU A 231 -19.28 23.02 1.84
CA LEU A 231 -19.53 21.85 1.02
C LEU A 231 -19.81 22.28 -0.43
N ARG A 232 -18.93 21.91 -1.35
CA ARG A 232 -19.11 22.14 -2.78
C ARG A 232 -19.02 20.80 -3.51
N THR A 233 -20.14 20.34 -4.02
CA THR A 233 -20.24 19.05 -4.70
C THR A 233 -20.71 19.23 -6.14
N LYS A 234 -20.14 18.46 -7.05
CA LYS A 234 -20.54 18.43 -8.44
C LYS A 234 -20.56 17.00 -8.96
N ASN A 235 -21.75 16.55 -9.37
CA ASN A 235 -21.89 15.31 -10.11
C ASN A 235 -21.91 15.65 -11.61
N SER A 236 -20.97 15.11 -12.37
CA SER A 236 -20.93 15.30 -13.81
C SER A 236 -21.76 14.22 -14.54
N LEU A 237 -21.80 14.31 -15.87
CA LEU A 237 -22.54 13.38 -16.73
C LEU A 237 -22.22 11.90 -16.43
N PHE A 238 -23.22 11.03 -16.48
CA PHE A 238 -23.19 9.58 -16.28
C PHE A 238 -23.14 9.09 -14.83
N GLY A 239 -23.71 9.83 -13.93
CA GLY A 239 -23.90 9.39 -12.56
C GLY A 239 -22.64 9.45 -11.71
N GLY A 240 -22.84 9.60 -10.48
CA GLY A 240 -21.86 9.59 -9.40
C GLY A 240 -22.63 9.81 -8.12
N GLU A 241 -22.06 9.42 -7.00
CA GLU A 241 -22.67 9.58 -5.69
C GLU A 241 -21.71 10.33 -4.77
N ILE A 242 -22.22 11.37 -4.09
CA ILE A 242 -21.50 12.03 -2.99
C ILE A 242 -22.45 12.04 -1.82
N ALA A 243 -22.13 11.30 -0.75
CA ALA A 243 -22.99 11.10 0.39
C ALA A 243 -22.24 11.26 1.72
N ALA A 244 -22.90 11.93 2.68
CA ALA A 244 -22.47 11.91 4.06
C ALA A 244 -22.81 10.55 4.69
N VAL A 245 -21.93 10.01 5.51
CA VAL A 245 -22.14 8.79 6.28
C VAL A 245 -21.86 9.06 7.76
N ASN A 246 -22.67 8.51 8.62
CA ASN A 246 -22.58 8.69 10.07
C ASN A 246 -21.57 7.73 10.71
#